data_91d537fc2d53b3ff3045555a10675ff5
#
_entry.id   91d537fc2d53b3ff3045555a10675ff5
#
_cell.length_a   1.000
_cell.length_b   1.000
_cell.length_c   1.000
_cell.angle_alpha   90.00
_cell.angle_beta   90.00
_cell.angle_gamma   90.00
#
_symmetry.space_group_name_H-M   'P 1'
#
loop_
_entity.id
_entity.type
_entity.pdbx_description
1 polymer ?
#
loop_
_entity_poly.entity_id
_entity_poly.type
_entity_poly.pdbx_seq_one_letter_code
_entity_poly.pdbx_strand_id
1 'polypeptide(L)'
;LETEYSAPAVLLGHSLGGTAVLRAAGDIPSAVAVATIGSPADPSHVKHLFGDSLETLEQDGVAEVDIGGRPFRLKKTFVEDLEEHDLLREVSGIRRALLVMHAPLDTVVEIDNAAALFAAAKHPKSFLSLDDADHLLSDPEASRYAGTVLAAWASKYIPRPDATPLVATSDEVAARTYGGSFRTEIASGSHRLLADEPASVGGTNLGPTPYDLLSAALASCTTMTLRMYAEHKGIDLESTTVRVRHGKTHAADCDDCETRAGKVDEFRRELSFAGNLTDAERDRMVEIADKCPVHRTLHSEVKVRTRLAD
;
A
#
# COMPACT_ATOMS: atom_id res chain seq x y z
N LEU A 1 -11.16 -13.72 -15.20
CA LEU A 1 -11.06 -12.46 -14.43
C LEU A 1 -12.17 -11.49 -14.84
N GLU A 2 -12.36 -11.23 -16.14
CA GLU A 2 -13.35 -10.24 -16.60
C GLU A 2 -14.83 -10.61 -16.31
N THR A 3 -15.13 -11.88 -16.16
CA THR A 3 -16.50 -12.37 -15.89
C THR A 3 -16.85 -12.41 -14.41
N GLU A 4 -15.86 -12.50 -13.52
CA GLU A 4 -16.07 -12.67 -12.07
C GLU A 4 -15.43 -11.55 -11.24
N TYR A 5 -14.50 -10.80 -11.84
CA TYR A 5 -13.77 -9.71 -11.20
C TYR A 5 -13.64 -8.52 -12.16
N SER A 6 -13.13 -7.40 -11.68
CA SER A 6 -12.78 -6.28 -12.55
C SER A 6 -11.60 -6.65 -13.45
N ALA A 7 -11.66 -6.25 -14.73
CA ALA A 7 -10.55 -6.44 -15.65
C ALA A 7 -9.29 -5.70 -15.17
N PRO A 8 -8.07 -6.28 -15.30
CA PRO A 8 -6.86 -5.67 -14.80
C PRO A 8 -6.50 -4.40 -15.59
N ALA A 9 -6.31 -3.29 -14.89
CA ALA A 9 -5.85 -2.04 -15.49
C ALA A 9 -4.31 -1.94 -15.54
N VAL A 10 -3.62 -2.63 -14.64
CA VAL A 10 -2.15 -2.67 -14.57
C VAL A 10 -1.69 -4.12 -14.50
N LEU A 11 -0.69 -4.45 -15.28
CA LEU A 11 -0.01 -5.74 -15.22
C LEU A 11 1.35 -5.54 -14.55
N LEU A 12 1.67 -6.35 -13.55
CA LEU A 12 2.97 -6.36 -12.88
C LEU A 12 3.57 -7.77 -12.98
N GLY A 13 4.81 -7.86 -13.40
CA GLY A 13 5.55 -9.11 -13.43
C GLY A 13 6.95 -8.96 -12.85
N HIS A 14 7.38 -9.96 -12.07
CA HIS A 14 8.73 -10.07 -11.54
C HIS A 14 9.49 -11.17 -12.26
N SER A 15 10.77 -10.94 -12.55
CA SER A 15 11.64 -11.91 -13.23
C SER A 15 11.00 -12.42 -14.52
N LEU A 16 10.91 -13.72 -14.73
CA LEU A 16 10.24 -14.33 -15.89
C LEU A 16 8.75 -13.96 -15.98
N GLY A 17 8.08 -13.68 -14.84
CA GLY A 17 6.74 -13.14 -14.82
C GLY A 17 6.63 -11.75 -15.49
N GLY A 18 7.72 -10.98 -15.49
CA GLY A 18 7.82 -9.73 -16.24
C GLY A 18 7.75 -9.94 -17.75
N THR A 19 8.47 -10.94 -18.27
CA THR A 19 8.36 -11.36 -19.68
C THR A 19 6.93 -11.79 -20.03
N ALA A 20 6.31 -12.58 -19.16
CA ALA A 20 4.94 -13.05 -19.38
C ALA A 20 3.92 -11.91 -19.48
N VAL A 21 3.99 -10.91 -18.59
CA VAL A 21 3.06 -9.76 -18.63
C VAL A 21 3.34 -8.83 -19.80
N LEU A 22 4.61 -8.70 -20.23
CA LEU A 22 4.98 -7.94 -21.43
C LEU A 22 4.34 -8.54 -22.68
N ARG A 23 4.37 -9.86 -22.82
CA ARG A 23 3.73 -10.59 -23.92
C ARG A 23 2.22 -10.49 -23.87
N ALA A 24 1.63 -10.78 -22.70
CA ALA A 24 0.17 -10.77 -22.53
C ALA A 24 -0.46 -9.38 -22.67
N ALA A 25 0.30 -8.31 -22.53
CA ALA A 25 -0.22 -6.95 -22.49
C ALA A 25 -0.94 -6.54 -23.77
N GLY A 26 -0.53 -7.09 -24.93
CA GLY A 26 -1.19 -6.85 -26.22
C GLY A 26 -2.62 -7.41 -26.29
N ASP A 27 -2.85 -8.53 -25.61
CA ASP A 27 -4.08 -9.32 -25.64
C ASP A 27 -5.06 -8.93 -24.52
N ILE A 28 -4.66 -8.02 -23.62
CA ILE A 28 -5.49 -7.54 -22.51
C ILE A 28 -5.88 -6.08 -22.75
N PRO A 29 -7.05 -5.81 -23.37
CA PRO A 29 -7.44 -4.45 -23.76
C PRO A 29 -7.62 -3.49 -22.57
N SER A 30 -8.00 -4.03 -21.40
CA SER A 30 -8.18 -3.26 -20.17
C SER A 30 -6.87 -2.77 -19.55
N ALA A 31 -5.74 -3.44 -19.84
CA ALA A 31 -4.44 -3.05 -19.31
C ALA A 31 -3.98 -1.75 -19.97
N VAL A 32 -3.82 -0.70 -19.19
CA VAL A 32 -3.34 0.62 -19.63
C VAL A 32 -1.85 0.82 -19.33
N ALA A 33 -1.30 0.00 -18.43
CA ALA A 33 0.07 0.09 -17.97
C ALA A 33 0.66 -1.30 -17.66
N VAL A 34 1.96 -1.45 -17.89
CA VAL A 34 2.72 -2.66 -17.57
C VAL A 34 3.93 -2.26 -16.74
N ALA A 35 4.25 -3.02 -15.71
CA ALA A 35 5.45 -2.85 -14.91
C ALA A 35 6.21 -4.17 -14.81
N THR A 36 7.53 -4.10 -14.85
CA THR A 36 8.42 -5.25 -14.67
C THR A 36 9.42 -4.98 -13.56
N ILE A 37 9.78 -6.02 -12.81
CA ILE A 37 10.84 -5.99 -11.79
C ILE A 37 11.82 -7.10 -12.12
N GLY A 38 13.11 -6.76 -12.34
CA GLY A 38 14.16 -7.73 -12.59
C GLY A 38 13.86 -8.68 -13.75
N SER A 39 13.23 -8.20 -14.83
CA SER A 39 12.78 -9.04 -15.95
C SER A 39 13.87 -9.21 -17.01
N PRO A 40 14.06 -10.43 -17.53
CA PRO A 40 14.95 -10.65 -18.66
C PRO A 40 14.35 -10.05 -19.94
N ALA A 41 15.22 -9.50 -20.79
CA ALA A 41 14.90 -9.02 -22.12
C ALA A 41 14.87 -10.15 -23.16
N ASP A 42 15.62 -11.20 -22.90
CA ASP A 42 15.62 -12.45 -23.64
C ASP A 42 15.33 -13.60 -22.68
N PRO A 43 14.10 -14.13 -22.70
CA PRO A 43 13.73 -15.23 -21.81
C PRO A 43 14.47 -16.53 -22.10
N SER A 44 15.09 -16.67 -23.28
CA SER A 44 15.89 -17.87 -23.61
C SER A 44 17.14 -17.99 -22.73
N HIS A 45 17.65 -16.87 -22.19
CA HIS A 45 18.77 -16.86 -21.25
C HIS A 45 18.48 -17.62 -19.95
N VAL A 46 17.22 -17.75 -19.51
CA VAL A 46 16.91 -18.53 -18.29
C VAL A 46 17.18 -20.04 -18.46
N LYS A 47 17.41 -20.51 -19.69
CA LYS A 47 17.78 -21.92 -19.94
C LYS A 47 19.05 -22.34 -19.20
N HIS A 48 20.01 -21.43 -19.00
CA HIS A 48 21.21 -21.75 -18.23
C HIS A 48 20.89 -22.16 -16.77
N LEU A 49 19.73 -21.69 -16.23
CA LEU A 49 19.27 -22.10 -14.90
C LEU A 49 18.75 -23.54 -14.86
N PHE A 50 18.46 -24.12 -16.02
CA PHE A 50 17.90 -25.46 -16.10
C PHE A 50 19.00 -26.55 -16.13
N GLY A 51 20.27 -26.16 -16.41
CA GLY A 51 21.44 -27.06 -16.34
C GLY A 51 21.20 -28.41 -17.00
N ASP A 52 21.56 -29.48 -16.26
CA ASP A 52 21.42 -30.87 -16.72
C ASP A 52 19.96 -31.32 -16.92
N SER A 53 18.97 -30.53 -16.38
CA SER A 53 17.56 -30.86 -16.56
C SER A 53 17.06 -30.61 -17.98
N LEU A 54 17.81 -29.89 -18.84
CA LEU A 54 17.45 -29.69 -20.25
C LEU A 54 17.42 -31.02 -21.02
N GLU A 55 18.38 -31.90 -20.79
CA GLU A 55 18.40 -33.21 -21.45
C GLU A 55 17.18 -34.06 -21.03
N THR A 56 16.81 -34.01 -19.74
CA THR A 56 15.62 -34.68 -19.23
C THR A 56 14.34 -34.08 -19.83
N LEU A 57 14.27 -32.75 -19.96
CA LEU A 57 13.16 -32.06 -20.62
C LEU A 57 13.00 -32.45 -22.07
N GLU A 58 14.11 -32.62 -22.80
CA GLU A 58 14.08 -33.05 -24.20
C GLU A 58 13.65 -34.50 -24.37
N GLN A 59 14.09 -35.40 -23.46
CA GLN A 59 13.81 -36.84 -23.54
C GLN A 59 12.40 -37.18 -22.99
N ASP A 60 12.07 -36.67 -21.82
CA ASP A 60 10.87 -37.05 -21.05
C ASP A 60 9.71 -36.05 -21.20
N GLY A 61 9.95 -34.89 -21.81
CA GLY A 61 8.97 -33.84 -21.99
C GLY A 61 8.64 -33.05 -20.71
N VAL A 62 9.16 -33.44 -19.55
CA VAL A 62 8.98 -32.81 -18.25
C VAL A 62 10.22 -33.03 -17.38
N ALA A 63 10.67 -31.99 -16.68
CA ALA A 63 11.74 -32.10 -15.68
C ALA A 63 11.43 -31.24 -14.45
N GLU A 64 12.06 -31.62 -13.34
CA GLU A 64 12.07 -30.78 -12.12
C GLU A 64 13.35 -29.95 -12.15
N VAL A 65 13.18 -28.62 -11.96
CA VAL A 65 14.26 -27.63 -12.00
C VAL A 65 14.22 -26.82 -10.73
N ASP A 66 15.37 -26.64 -10.08
CA ASP A 66 15.49 -25.74 -8.95
C ASP A 66 15.72 -24.30 -9.45
N ILE A 67 14.81 -23.40 -9.10
CA ILE A 67 14.95 -21.98 -9.41
C ILE A 67 14.91 -21.19 -8.09
N GLY A 68 16.07 -20.69 -7.70
CA GLY A 68 16.19 -19.89 -6.47
C GLY A 68 15.91 -20.70 -5.19
N GLY A 69 16.28 -21.97 -5.14
CA GLY A 69 16.06 -22.87 -3.99
C GLY A 69 14.66 -23.46 -3.92
N ARG A 70 13.87 -23.35 -4.99
CA ARG A 70 12.51 -23.93 -5.08
C ARG A 70 12.40 -24.87 -6.27
N PRO A 71 11.87 -26.09 -6.10
CA PRO A 71 11.65 -27.01 -7.19
C PRO A 71 10.42 -26.60 -8.02
N PHE A 72 10.60 -26.52 -9.33
CA PHE A 72 9.55 -26.29 -10.31
C PHE A 72 9.49 -27.43 -11.31
N ARG A 73 8.29 -27.89 -11.62
CA ARG A 73 8.06 -28.87 -12.66
C ARG A 73 7.79 -28.16 -13.98
N LEU A 74 8.76 -28.19 -14.88
CA LEU A 74 8.70 -27.56 -16.20
C LEU A 74 8.32 -28.59 -17.28
N LYS A 75 7.62 -28.15 -18.30
CA LYS A 75 7.30 -28.91 -19.50
C LYS A 75 8.20 -28.45 -20.65
N LYS A 76 8.50 -29.36 -21.60
CA LYS A 76 9.26 -29.05 -22.81
C LYS A 76 8.62 -27.89 -23.61
N THR A 77 7.29 -27.86 -23.70
CA THR A 77 6.54 -26.80 -24.37
C THR A 77 6.83 -25.41 -23.81
N PHE A 78 7.18 -25.31 -22.52
CA PHE A 78 7.58 -24.04 -21.92
C PHE A 78 8.91 -23.54 -22.48
N VAL A 79 9.88 -24.43 -22.66
CA VAL A 79 11.19 -24.09 -23.21
C VAL A 79 11.10 -23.75 -24.70
N GLU A 80 10.27 -24.46 -25.44
CA GLU A 80 9.99 -24.20 -26.86
C GLU A 80 9.33 -22.80 -27.01
N ASP A 81 8.37 -22.46 -26.14
CA ASP A 81 7.69 -21.16 -26.13
C ASP A 81 8.66 -19.99 -25.83
N LEU A 82 9.69 -20.21 -24.98
CA LEU A 82 10.72 -19.21 -24.71
C LEU A 82 11.59 -18.89 -25.95
N GLU A 83 11.73 -19.83 -26.89
CA GLU A 83 12.55 -19.68 -28.09
C GLU A 83 11.81 -19.06 -29.29
N GLU A 84 10.51 -19.25 -29.35
CA GLU A 84 9.70 -18.83 -30.52
C GLU A 84 9.49 -17.32 -30.63
N HIS A 85 9.82 -16.56 -29.57
CA HIS A 85 9.39 -15.16 -29.47
C HIS A 85 10.54 -14.15 -29.33
N ASP A 86 10.48 -13.10 -30.15
CA ASP A 86 11.32 -11.90 -30.04
C ASP A 86 10.63 -10.89 -29.11
N LEU A 87 10.92 -11.01 -27.80
CA LEU A 87 10.32 -10.15 -26.77
C LEU A 87 10.57 -8.66 -27.04
N LEU A 88 11.75 -8.27 -27.49
CA LEU A 88 12.08 -6.87 -27.73
C LEU A 88 11.23 -6.28 -28.87
N ARG A 89 10.96 -7.09 -29.89
CA ARG A 89 10.05 -6.70 -30.97
C ARG A 89 8.61 -6.53 -30.43
N GLU A 90 8.14 -7.44 -29.60
CA GLU A 90 6.82 -7.37 -28.96
C GLU A 90 6.72 -6.13 -28.08
N VAL A 91 7.72 -5.86 -27.22
CA VAL A 91 7.81 -4.67 -26.38
C VAL A 91 7.72 -3.37 -27.20
N SER A 92 8.33 -3.35 -28.39
CA SER A 92 8.24 -2.17 -29.27
C SER A 92 6.82 -1.89 -29.78
N GLY A 93 5.94 -2.89 -29.72
CA GLY A 93 4.54 -2.84 -30.18
C GLY A 93 3.49 -2.66 -29.09
N ILE A 94 3.84 -2.76 -27.81
CA ILE A 94 2.90 -2.86 -26.68
C ILE A 94 1.91 -1.68 -26.60
N ARG A 95 2.28 -0.45 -26.99
CA ARG A 95 1.42 0.75 -26.91
C ARG A 95 0.73 0.94 -25.56
N ARG A 96 1.40 0.59 -24.47
CA ARG A 96 0.99 0.79 -23.08
C ARG A 96 2.08 1.57 -22.36
N ALA A 97 1.74 2.22 -21.25
CA ALA A 97 2.76 2.78 -20.38
C ALA A 97 3.61 1.66 -19.82
N LEU A 98 4.93 1.76 -19.91
CA LEU A 98 5.87 0.77 -19.38
C LEU A 98 6.71 1.36 -18.27
N LEU A 99 6.78 0.65 -17.13
CA LEU A 99 7.75 0.88 -16.05
C LEU A 99 8.69 -0.32 -15.96
N VAL A 100 9.97 -0.07 -16.16
CA VAL A 100 11.03 -1.06 -15.92
C VAL A 100 11.70 -0.74 -14.59
N MET A 101 11.61 -1.66 -13.63
CA MET A 101 12.30 -1.56 -12.34
C MET A 101 13.37 -2.64 -12.27
N HIS A 102 14.59 -2.29 -11.84
CA HIS A 102 15.70 -3.25 -11.81
C HIS A 102 16.75 -2.85 -10.77
N ALA A 103 17.33 -3.85 -10.11
CA ALA A 103 18.45 -3.67 -9.20
C ALA A 103 19.77 -3.66 -9.98
N PRO A 104 20.64 -2.65 -9.83
CA PRO A 104 21.90 -2.58 -10.59
C PRO A 104 22.86 -3.75 -10.30
N LEU A 105 22.77 -4.32 -9.11
CA LEU A 105 23.59 -5.43 -8.65
C LEU A 105 22.88 -6.78 -8.70
N ASP A 106 21.82 -6.89 -9.50
CA ASP A 106 21.10 -8.14 -9.71
C ASP A 106 22.03 -9.19 -10.37
N THR A 107 22.28 -10.27 -9.65
CA THR A 107 23.17 -11.37 -10.09
C THR A 107 22.42 -12.51 -10.80
N VAL A 108 21.09 -12.44 -10.84
CA VAL A 108 20.23 -13.44 -11.49
C VAL A 108 19.83 -12.99 -12.88
N VAL A 109 19.39 -11.73 -13.00
CA VAL A 109 19.09 -11.08 -14.27
C VAL A 109 19.89 -9.77 -14.32
N GLU A 110 20.90 -9.72 -15.16
CA GLU A 110 21.81 -8.57 -15.26
C GLU A 110 21.06 -7.30 -15.69
N ILE A 111 21.52 -6.14 -15.20
CA ILE A 111 20.92 -4.82 -15.45
C ILE A 111 20.79 -4.48 -16.94
N ASP A 112 21.63 -5.03 -17.79
CA ASP A 112 21.60 -4.82 -19.25
C ASP A 112 20.26 -5.24 -19.87
N ASN A 113 19.56 -6.20 -19.24
CA ASN A 113 18.22 -6.60 -19.65
C ASN A 113 17.23 -5.45 -19.50
N ALA A 114 17.30 -4.70 -18.42
CA ALA A 114 16.47 -3.52 -18.21
C ALA A 114 16.76 -2.42 -19.25
N ALA A 115 18.04 -2.23 -19.58
CA ALA A 115 18.45 -1.28 -20.63
C ALA A 115 17.88 -1.68 -22.00
N ALA A 116 17.93 -2.98 -22.35
CA ALA A 116 17.38 -3.51 -23.59
C ALA A 116 15.86 -3.34 -23.68
N LEU A 117 15.11 -3.71 -22.63
CA LEU A 117 13.66 -3.54 -22.53
C LEU A 117 13.27 -2.05 -22.64
N PHE A 118 13.98 -1.18 -21.91
CA PHE A 118 13.73 0.25 -21.94
C PHE A 118 14.03 0.85 -23.31
N ALA A 119 15.11 0.43 -23.97
CA ALA A 119 15.47 0.90 -25.31
C ALA A 119 14.40 0.49 -26.34
N ALA A 120 13.93 -0.75 -26.31
CA ALA A 120 12.94 -1.27 -27.25
C ALA A 120 11.56 -0.63 -27.08
N ALA A 121 11.17 -0.29 -25.85
CA ALA A 121 9.87 0.29 -25.55
C ALA A 121 9.68 1.68 -26.15
N LYS A 122 8.46 1.98 -26.58
CA LYS A 122 8.03 3.34 -26.98
C LYS A 122 7.46 4.10 -25.79
N HIS A 123 7.43 5.43 -25.90
CA HIS A 123 6.78 6.26 -24.89
C HIS A 123 5.26 6.02 -24.82
N PRO A 124 4.65 6.11 -23.61
CA PRO A 124 5.28 6.49 -22.35
C PRO A 124 6.06 5.35 -21.71
N LYS A 125 7.31 5.59 -21.33
CA LYS A 125 8.16 4.63 -20.63
C LYS A 125 8.93 5.28 -19.49
N SER A 126 9.19 4.53 -18.44
CA SER A 126 9.91 4.94 -17.24
C SER A 126 10.87 3.85 -16.80
N PHE A 127 11.99 4.25 -16.22
CA PHE A 127 12.95 3.34 -15.57
C PHE A 127 13.11 3.74 -14.11
N LEU A 128 13.18 2.76 -13.22
CA LEU A 128 13.50 2.93 -11.81
C LEU A 128 14.63 2.00 -11.41
N SER A 129 15.73 2.57 -10.94
CA SER A 129 16.80 1.81 -10.31
C SER A 129 16.41 1.46 -8.87
N LEU A 130 16.61 0.20 -8.49
CA LEU A 130 16.39 -0.32 -7.14
C LEU A 130 17.77 -0.57 -6.52
N ASP A 131 18.48 0.49 -6.17
CA ASP A 131 19.94 0.51 -5.96
C ASP A 131 20.44 -0.49 -4.90
N ASP A 132 19.67 -0.67 -3.83
CA ASP A 132 20.06 -1.52 -2.69
C ASP A 132 19.30 -2.86 -2.67
N ALA A 133 18.54 -3.18 -3.73
CA ALA A 133 17.75 -4.39 -3.77
C ALA A 133 18.50 -5.59 -4.35
N ASP A 134 18.16 -6.78 -3.88
CA ASP A 134 18.48 -8.04 -4.55
C ASP A 134 17.40 -8.40 -5.59
N HIS A 135 17.63 -9.49 -6.34
CA HIS A 135 16.69 -9.96 -7.37
C HIS A 135 15.28 -10.22 -6.81
N LEU A 136 15.17 -10.72 -5.57
CA LEU A 136 13.91 -11.12 -4.95
C LEU A 136 13.24 -10.01 -4.14
N LEU A 137 13.84 -8.81 -4.05
CA LEU A 137 13.38 -7.72 -3.16
C LEU A 137 13.24 -8.21 -1.72
N SER A 138 14.24 -8.96 -1.22
CA SER A 138 14.19 -9.59 0.11
C SER A 138 14.18 -8.57 1.25
N ASP A 139 14.75 -7.38 1.02
CA ASP A 139 14.66 -6.28 1.99
C ASP A 139 13.25 -5.66 1.99
N PRO A 140 12.56 -5.62 3.16
CA PRO A 140 11.23 -5.01 3.27
C PRO A 140 11.17 -3.53 2.89
N GLU A 141 12.27 -2.77 3.05
CA GLU A 141 12.32 -1.35 2.68
C GLU A 141 12.39 -1.17 1.18
N ALA A 142 13.23 -1.95 0.49
CA ALA A 142 13.32 -1.95 -0.96
C ALA A 142 11.99 -2.39 -1.60
N SER A 143 11.37 -3.45 -1.05
CA SER A 143 10.06 -3.93 -1.50
C SER A 143 8.97 -2.87 -1.34
N ARG A 144 8.92 -2.18 -0.20
CA ARG A 144 7.96 -1.10 0.06
C ARG A 144 8.19 0.10 -0.86
N TYR A 145 9.44 0.47 -1.10
CA TYR A 145 9.81 1.53 -2.01
C TYR A 145 9.35 1.23 -3.44
N ALA A 146 9.66 0.03 -3.96
CA ALA A 146 9.22 -0.39 -5.29
C ALA A 146 7.69 -0.35 -5.43
N GLY A 147 6.95 -0.87 -4.44
CA GLY A 147 5.48 -0.83 -4.41
C GLY A 147 4.92 0.59 -4.37
N THR A 148 5.51 1.50 -3.60
CA THR A 148 5.09 2.90 -3.49
C THR A 148 5.29 3.64 -4.80
N VAL A 149 6.45 3.49 -5.44
CA VAL A 149 6.73 4.13 -6.74
C VAL A 149 5.82 3.57 -7.82
N LEU A 150 5.63 2.23 -7.85
CA LEU A 150 4.69 1.59 -8.78
C LEU A 150 3.28 2.16 -8.65
N ALA A 151 2.76 2.27 -7.43
CA ALA A 151 1.42 2.82 -7.18
C ALA A 151 1.29 4.28 -7.63
N ALA A 152 2.29 5.11 -7.31
CA ALA A 152 2.34 6.51 -7.72
C ALA A 152 2.41 6.65 -9.25
N TRP A 153 3.26 5.86 -9.91
CA TRP A 153 3.41 5.85 -11.35
C TRP A 153 2.13 5.37 -12.05
N ALA A 154 1.56 4.25 -11.61
CA ALA A 154 0.36 3.65 -12.18
C ALA A 154 -0.85 4.59 -12.09
N SER A 155 -0.96 5.37 -11.01
CA SER A 155 -2.06 6.31 -10.79
C SER A 155 -2.23 7.34 -11.90
N LYS A 156 -1.18 7.61 -12.67
CA LYS A 156 -1.22 8.51 -13.84
C LYS A 156 -1.99 7.90 -15.02
N TYR A 157 -1.97 6.58 -15.15
CA TYR A 157 -2.48 5.87 -16.32
C TYR A 157 -3.80 5.17 -16.06
N ILE A 158 -4.09 4.80 -14.80
CA ILE A 158 -5.36 4.20 -14.44
C ILE A 158 -6.46 5.23 -14.63
N PRO A 159 -7.48 4.94 -15.48
CA PRO A 159 -8.63 5.82 -15.62
C PRO A 159 -9.27 6.03 -14.23
N ARG A 160 -9.32 7.27 -13.81
CA ARG A 160 -10.18 7.62 -12.67
C ARG A 160 -11.60 7.65 -13.21
N PRO A 161 -12.58 7.02 -12.54
CA PRO A 161 -13.97 7.32 -12.84
C PRO A 161 -14.12 8.86 -12.89
N ASP A 162 -14.96 9.38 -13.78
CA ASP A 162 -15.22 10.81 -13.95
C ASP A 162 -15.84 11.45 -12.69
N ALA A 163 -15.19 11.28 -11.58
CA ALA A 163 -15.58 11.87 -10.32
C ALA A 163 -14.96 13.26 -10.23
N THR A 164 -15.79 14.26 -10.23
CA THR A 164 -15.41 15.62 -9.80
C THR A 164 -14.57 15.47 -8.53
N PRO A 165 -13.35 16.06 -8.46
CA PRO A 165 -12.54 15.95 -7.26
C PRO A 165 -13.34 16.32 -6.03
N LEU A 166 -13.27 15.51 -4.98
CA LEU A 166 -13.87 15.85 -3.71
C LEU A 166 -13.12 17.07 -3.16
N VAL A 167 -13.79 18.19 -3.05
CA VAL A 167 -13.23 19.45 -2.55
C VAL A 167 -13.86 19.74 -1.20
N ALA A 168 -13.05 20.17 -0.26
CA ALA A 168 -13.46 20.68 1.04
C ALA A 168 -12.81 22.05 1.26
N THR A 169 -13.51 22.96 1.87
CA THR A 169 -12.97 24.24 2.32
C THR A 169 -12.06 24.03 3.55
N SER A 170 -11.40 25.08 4.03
CA SER A 170 -10.46 24.98 5.16
C SER A 170 -11.14 24.66 6.51
N ASP A 171 -12.44 24.87 6.61
CA ASP A 171 -13.27 24.74 7.81
C ASP A 171 -14.26 23.56 7.77
N GLU A 172 -14.17 22.73 6.72
CA GLU A 172 -15.00 21.53 6.57
C GLU A 172 -14.19 20.28 6.25
N VAL A 173 -14.79 19.14 6.51
CA VAL A 173 -14.33 17.84 6.03
C VAL A 173 -15.44 17.26 5.14
N ALA A 174 -15.08 16.90 3.91
CA ALA A 174 -15.98 16.22 3.00
C ALA A 174 -15.57 14.74 2.87
N ALA A 175 -16.55 13.85 2.84
CA ALA A 175 -16.32 12.43 2.61
C ALA A 175 -17.26 11.91 1.53
N ARG A 176 -16.77 11.00 0.68
CA ARG A 176 -17.55 10.41 -0.39
C ARG A 176 -17.21 8.94 -0.57
N THR A 177 -18.23 8.11 -0.52
CA THR A 177 -18.17 6.67 -0.78
C THR A 177 -18.82 6.38 -2.12
N TYR A 178 -18.21 5.52 -2.93
CA TYR A 178 -18.78 5.06 -4.17
C TYR A 178 -19.52 3.72 -3.99
N GLY A 179 -20.53 3.46 -4.83
CA GLY A 179 -21.35 2.27 -4.73
C GLY A 179 -20.57 0.95 -4.75
N GLY A 180 -21.04 -0.03 -3.96
CA GLY A 180 -20.46 -1.37 -3.87
C GLY A 180 -19.19 -1.50 -3.04
N SER A 181 -18.78 -0.47 -2.29
CA SER A 181 -17.57 -0.47 -1.46
C SER A 181 -17.75 0.39 -0.22
N PHE A 182 -17.02 0.09 0.86
CA PHE A 182 -16.87 0.98 2.02
C PHE A 182 -15.73 1.99 1.85
N ARG A 183 -14.95 1.83 0.78
CA ARG A 183 -13.85 2.72 0.48
C ARG A 183 -14.34 4.17 0.32
N THR A 184 -13.89 5.02 1.21
CA THR A 184 -14.35 6.40 1.37
C THR A 184 -13.20 7.38 1.19
N GLU A 185 -13.29 8.23 0.18
CA GLU A 185 -12.37 9.37 0.02
C GLU A 185 -12.73 10.46 1.02
N ILE A 186 -11.72 11.02 1.68
CA ILE A 186 -11.88 12.13 2.63
C ILE A 186 -11.01 13.30 2.18
N ALA A 187 -11.61 14.49 2.13
CA ALA A 187 -10.93 15.74 1.87
C ALA A 187 -11.05 16.67 3.10
N SER A 188 -9.93 17.25 3.53
CA SER A 188 -9.86 18.27 4.58
C SER A 188 -8.89 19.36 4.12
N GLY A 189 -9.40 20.46 3.60
CA GLY A 189 -8.60 21.46 2.92
C GLY A 189 -7.76 20.84 1.77
N SER A 190 -6.43 20.98 1.85
CA SER A 190 -5.49 20.37 0.88
C SER A 190 -5.16 18.89 1.16
N HIS A 191 -5.53 18.35 2.32
CA HIS A 191 -5.22 16.99 2.72
C HIS A 191 -6.22 15.99 2.13
N ARG A 192 -5.72 14.82 1.80
CA ARG A 192 -6.51 13.68 1.31
C ARG A 192 -6.21 12.46 2.15
N LEU A 193 -7.28 11.78 2.56
CA LEU A 193 -7.24 10.55 3.33
C LEU A 193 -8.15 9.52 2.66
N LEU A 194 -7.92 8.27 2.96
CA LEU A 194 -8.78 7.17 2.58
C LEU A 194 -9.24 6.48 3.85
N ALA A 195 -10.53 6.23 3.98
CA ALA A 195 -11.10 5.36 5.00
C ALA A 195 -11.69 4.11 4.35
N ASP A 196 -11.74 3.02 5.10
CA ASP A 196 -12.35 1.76 4.67
C ASP A 196 -12.75 0.93 5.88
N GLU A 197 -13.38 -0.19 5.64
CA GLU A 197 -13.67 -1.21 6.66
C GLU A 197 -12.78 -2.45 6.44
N PRO A 198 -12.54 -3.26 7.48
CA PRO A 198 -11.82 -4.51 7.33
C PRO A 198 -12.61 -5.53 6.50
N ALA A 199 -11.90 -6.49 5.91
CA ALA A 199 -12.50 -7.54 5.08
C ALA A 199 -13.57 -8.37 5.83
N SER A 200 -13.44 -8.50 7.16
CA SER A 200 -14.39 -9.22 8.01
C SER A 200 -15.81 -8.61 8.01
N VAL A 201 -15.94 -7.34 7.65
CA VAL A 201 -17.24 -6.64 7.55
C VAL A 201 -17.57 -6.21 6.12
N GLY A 202 -16.83 -6.72 5.11
CA GLY A 202 -17.07 -6.46 3.70
C GLY A 202 -16.28 -5.31 3.10
N GLY A 203 -15.31 -4.73 3.82
CA GLY A 203 -14.36 -3.76 3.31
C GLY A 203 -13.17 -4.40 2.59
N THR A 204 -12.24 -3.57 2.15
CA THR A 204 -10.99 -4.00 1.49
C THR A 204 -9.73 -3.71 2.32
N ASN A 205 -9.90 -3.15 3.53
CA ASN A 205 -8.81 -2.79 4.46
C ASN A 205 -7.74 -1.88 3.82
N LEU A 206 -8.15 -0.96 2.96
CA LEU A 206 -7.27 -0.01 2.29
C LEU A 206 -7.08 1.30 3.06
N GLY A 207 -7.79 1.48 4.15
CA GLY A 207 -7.71 2.65 5.01
C GLY A 207 -8.16 2.34 6.44
N PRO A 208 -7.93 3.27 7.40
CA PRO A 208 -8.46 3.16 8.75
C PRO A 208 -9.99 3.18 8.76
N THR A 209 -10.58 2.52 9.75
CA THR A 209 -12.02 2.59 10.00
C THR A 209 -12.43 3.97 10.54
N PRO A 210 -13.72 4.34 10.51
CA PRO A 210 -14.19 5.59 11.13
C PRO A 210 -13.82 5.72 12.61
N TYR A 211 -13.84 4.62 13.37
CA TYR A 211 -13.44 4.64 14.79
C TYR A 211 -11.91 4.74 14.97
N ASP A 212 -11.13 4.21 14.03
CA ASP A 212 -9.68 4.45 14.01
C ASP A 212 -9.35 5.92 13.76
N LEU A 213 -10.10 6.59 12.87
CA LEU A 213 -9.97 8.03 12.64
C LEU A 213 -10.33 8.85 13.88
N LEU A 214 -11.37 8.47 14.61
CA LEU A 214 -11.74 9.12 15.87
C LEU A 214 -10.66 8.89 16.95
N SER A 215 -10.13 7.67 17.04
CA SER A 215 -9.02 7.33 17.93
C SER A 215 -7.74 8.10 17.55
N ALA A 216 -7.47 8.25 16.26
CA ALA A 216 -6.34 9.03 15.75
C ALA A 216 -6.49 10.52 16.06
N ALA A 217 -7.69 11.06 15.99
CA ALA A 217 -7.97 12.44 16.38
C ALA A 217 -7.68 12.67 17.90
N LEU A 218 -8.12 11.73 18.76
CA LEU A 218 -7.83 11.81 20.18
C LEU A 218 -6.32 11.65 20.46
N ALA A 219 -5.64 10.70 19.80
CA ALA A 219 -4.22 10.48 19.99
C ALA A 219 -3.39 11.69 19.54
N SER A 220 -3.61 12.19 18.33
CA SER A 220 -2.87 13.34 17.78
C SER A 220 -3.11 14.62 18.57
N CYS A 221 -4.36 14.89 18.95
CA CYS A 221 -4.65 16.05 19.79
C CYS A 221 -3.96 15.96 21.15
N THR A 222 -3.90 14.77 21.74
CA THR A 222 -3.20 14.55 23.01
C THR A 222 -1.69 14.81 22.86
N THR A 223 -1.03 14.23 21.86
CA THR A 223 0.42 14.44 21.64
C THR A 223 0.77 15.89 21.41
N MET A 224 -0.02 16.61 20.59
CA MET A 224 0.17 18.05 20.34
C MET A 224 -0.01 18.88 21.61
N THR A 225 -1.04 18.58 22.42
CA THR A 225 -1.29 19.29 23.69
C THR A 225 -0.13 19.10 24.67
N LEU A 226 0.39 17.86 24.77
CA LEU A 226 1.52 17.54 25.65
C LEU A 226 2.80 18.21 25.18
N ARG A 227 3.06 18.25 23.87
CA ARG A 227 4.21 18.97 23.29
C ARG A 227 4.14 20.47 23.63
N MET A 228 3.00 21.10 23.38
CA MET A 228 2.81 22.54 23.70
C MET A 228 3.00 22.83 25.20
N TYR A 229 2.51 21.95 26.07
CA TYR A 229 2.67 22.10 27.51
C TYR A 229 4.14 21.95 27.93
N ALA A 230 4.85 20.92 27.41
CA ALA A 230 6.26 20.68 27.70
C ALA A 230 7.11 21.88 27.28
N GLU A 231 6.92 22.42 26.08
CA GLU A 231 7.61 23.60 25.57
C GLU A 231 7.36 24.83 26.48
N HIS A 232 6.11 25.07 26.85
CA HIS A 232 5.76 26.19 27.73
C HIS A 232 6.38 26.09 29.14
N LYS A 233 6.59 24.86 29.64
CA LYS A 233 7.13 24.60 30.96
C LYS A 233 8.64 24.33 30.99
N GLY A 234 9.29 24.23 29.82
CA GLY A 234 10.70 23.88 29.72
C GLY A 234 11.00 22.45 30.13
N ILE A 235 10.03 21.51 29.98
CA ILE A 235 10.22 20.10 30.26
C ILE A 235 11.00 19.48 29.09
N ASP A 236 12.04 18.71 29.42
CA ASP A 236 12.90 18.02 28.45
C ASP A 236 12.21 16.76 27.89
N LEU A 237 11.23 17.01 27.01
CA LEU A 237 10.41 15.99 26.34
C LEU A 237 10.93 15.78 24.91
N GLU A 238 11.58 14.66 24.65
CA GLU A 238 12.03 14.28 23.31
C GLU A 238 10.86 13.84 22.43
N SER A 239 10.09 12.87 22.93
CA SER A 239 8.90 12.38 22.22
C SER A 239 7.78 11.93 23.14
N THR A 240 6.55 11.93 22.61
CA THR A 240 5.36 11.37 23.25
C THR A 240 4.72 10.38 22.30
N THR A 241 4.47 9.18 22.77
CA THR A 241 3.65 8.18 22.07
C THR A 241 2.35 8.01 22.81
N VAL A 242 1.25 8.13 22.07
CA VAL A 242 -0.12 7.92 22.59
C VAL A 242 -0.76 6.77 21.81
N ARG A 243 -1.16 5.74 22.52
CA ARG A 243 -1.92 4.62 21.98
C ARG A 243 -3.35 4.71 22.45
N VAL A 244 -4.28 4.62 21.51
CA VAL A 244 -5.72 4.65 21.81
C VAL A 244 -6.34 3.36 21.30
N ARG A 245 -7.14 2.71 22.14
CA ARG A 245 -7.98 1.57 21.77
C ARG A 245 -9.42 1.94 22.00
N HIS A 246 -10.26 1.71 21.01
CA HIS A 246 -11.70 1.87 21.11
C HIS A 246 -12.36 0.51 21.36
N GLY A 247 -13.37 0.49 22.20
CA GLY A 247 -14.22 -0.67 22.48
C GLY A 247 -15.58 -0.26 23.01
N LYS A 248 -16.41 -1.24 23.32
CA LYS A 248 -17.70 -1.02 23.96
C LYS A 248 -17.76 -1.79 25.26
N THR A 249 -18.07 -1.09 26.35
CA THR A 249 -18.26 -1.63 27.69
C THR A 249 -19.74 -1.61 28.06
N HIS A 250 -20.23 -2.60 28.79
CA HIS A 250 -21.59 -2.54 29.33
C HIS A 250 -21.68 -1.44 30.40
N ALA A 251 -22.73 -0.63 30.31
CA ALA A 251 -22.96 0.46 31.28
C ALA A 251 -23.03 -0.04 32.74
N ALA A 252 -23.47 -1.29 32.94
CA ALA A 252 -23.52 -1.92 34.27
C ALA A 252 -22.13 -2.28 34.85
N ASP A 253 -21.12 -2.41 33.96
CA ASP A 253 -19.74 -2.76 34.34
C ASP A 253 -18.81 -1.54 34.38
N CYS A 254 -19.39 -0.33 34.25
CA CYS A 254 -18.68 0.94 34.19
C CYS A 254 -19.02 1.77 35.44
N ASP A 255 -18.08 1.88 36.37
CA ASP A 255 -18.29 2.54 37.66
C ASP A 255 -18.51 4.05 37.55
N ASP A 256 -17.88 4.71 36.58
CA ASP A 256 -17.85 6.15 36.34
C ASP A 256 -18.75 6.61 35.18
N CYS A 257 -19.55 5.73 34.58
CA CYS A 257 -20.47 6.08 33.50
C CYS A 257 -21.77 6.69 34.01
N GLU A 258 -22.24 7.76 33.33
CA GLU A 258 -23.57 8.35 33.59
C GLU A 258 -24.70 7.47 33.03
N THR A 259 -24.48 6.81 31.90
CA THR A 259 -25.40 5.85 31.28
C THR A 259 -25.55 4.62 32.17
N ARG A 260 -26.79 4.20 32.45
CA ARG A 260 -27.07 3.08 33.34
C ARG A 260 -27.52 1.80 32.66
N ALA A 261 -27.80 1.83 31.35
CA ALA A 261 -28.24 0.68 30.59
C ALA A 261 -27.65 0.67 29.18
N GLY A 262 -27.43 -0.55 28.64
CA GLY A 262 -26.86 -0.73 27.31
C GLY A 262 -25.33 -0.75 27.33
N LYS A 263 -24.72 -0.31 26.22
CA LYS A 263 -23.27 -0.23 26.06
C LYS A 263 -22.85 1.20 25.84
N VAL A 264 -21.70 1.57 26.37
CA VAL A 264 -21.02 2.85 26.16
C VAL A 264 -19.77 2.63 25.36
N ASP A 265 -19.39 3.61 24.53
CA ASP A 265 -18.14 3.61 23.83
C ASP A 265 -17.01 3.99 24.79
N GLU A 266 -15.93 3.21 24.81
CA GLU A 266 -14.79 3.39 25.70
C GLU A 266 -13.53 3.60 24.86
N PHE A 267 -12.79 4.69 25.13
CA PHE A 267 -11.48 4.97 24.56
C PHE A 267 -10.41 4.82 25.64
N ARG A 268 -9.65 3.75 25.60
CA ARG A 268 -8.51 3.53 26.50
C ARG A 268 -7.26 4.14 25.91
N ARG A 269 -6.62 5.05 26.66
CA ARG A 269 -5.44 5.79 26.22
C ARG A 269 -4.25 5.45 27.09
N GLU A 270 -3.15 5.03 26.46
CA GLU A 270 -1.86 4.76 27.08
C GLU A 270 -0.84 5.80 26.60
N LEU A 271 -0.09 6.38 27.53
CA LEU A 271 0.92 7.40 27.28
C LEU A 271 2.32 6.86 27.55
N SER A 272 3.28 7.17 26.71
CA SER A 272 4.70 6.94 26.97
C SER A 272 5.52 8.16 26.55
N PHE A 273 6.53 8.48 27.36
CA PHE A 273 7.37 9.67 27.20
C PHE A 273 8.83 9.26 27.09
N ALA A 274 9.54 9.82 26.12
CA ALA A 274 10.99 9.82 26.03
C ALA A 274 11.53 11.23 26.34
N GLY A 275 12.70 11.30 26.95
CA GLY A 275 13.33 12.52 27.43
C GLY A 275 13.63 12.44 28.93
N ASN A 276 14.21 13.47 29.47
CA ASN A 276 14.64 13.52 30.89
C ASN A 276 13.54 14.18 31.77
N LEU A 277 12.45 13.43 31.99
CA LEU A 277 11.33 13.88 32.80
C LEU A 277 11.41 13.26 34.20
N THR A 278 11.18 14.08 35.22
CA THR A 278 10.94 13.63 36.59
C THR A 278 9.60 12.91 36.70
N ASP A 279 9.41 12.11 37.76
CA ASP A 279 8.13 11.42 38.01
C ASP A 279 6.98 12.43 38.17
N ALA A 280 7.19 13.54 38.88
CA ALA A 280 6.22 14.60 39.04
C ALA A 280 5.81 15.25 37.70
N GLU A 281 6.75 15.40 36.78
CA GLU A 281 6.43 15.91 35.41
C GLU A 281 5.65 14.85 34.62
N ARG A 282 5.98 13.55 34.74
CA ARG A 282 5.23 12.47 34.11
C ARG A 282 3.77 12.44 34.60
N ASP A 283 3.56 12.48 35.91
CA ASP A 283 2.21 12.53 36.50
C ASP A 283 1.44 13.77 36.00
N ARG A 284 2.12 14.91 35.97
CA ARG A 284 1.52 16.15 35.47
C ARG A 284 1.15 16.07 33.99
N MET A 285 1.98 15.40 33.16
CA MET A 285 1.68 15.19 31.75
C MET A 285 0.43 14.33 31.56
N VAL A 286 0.19 13.33 32.41
CA VAL A 286 -1.06 12.54 32.38
C VAL A 286 -2.27 13.43 32.64
N GLU A 287 -2.24 14.29 33.68
CA GLU A 287 -3.33 15.25 33.93
C GLU A 287 -3.57 16.24 32.78
N ILE A 288 -2.50 16.65 32.09
CA ILE A 288 -2.60 17.57 30.94
C ILE A 288 -3.19 16.85 29.72
N ALA A 289 -2.95 15.55 29.56
CA ALA A 289 -3.55 14.76 28.49
C ALA A 289 -5.08 14.82 28.51
N ASP A 290 -5.70 14.89 29.70
CA ASP A 290 -7.16 15.02 29.86
C ASP A 290 -7.69 16.41 29.48
N LYS A 291 -6.81 17.38 29.29
CA LYS A 291 -7.18 18.75 28.90
C LYS A 291 -7.15 18.98 27.39
N CYS A 292 -6.79 17.95 26.60
CA CYS A 292 -6.77 18.12 25.16
C CYS A 292 -8.19 18.40 24.62
N PRO A 293 -8.34 19.27 23.62
CA PRO A 293 -9.66 19.69 23.11
C PRO A 293 -10.54 18.51 22.67
N VAL A 294 -9.99 17.52 21.97
CA VAL A 294 -10.75 16.34 21.53
C VAL A 294 -11.24 15.51 22.72
N HIS A 295 -10.40 15.29 23.76
CA HIS A 295 -10.84 14.62 24.98
C HIS A 295 -12.04 15.36 25.61
N ARG A 296 -11.93 16.68 25.75
CA ARG A 296 -13.02 17.50 26.32
C ARG A 296 -14.29 17.42 25.48
N THR A 297 -14.19 17.37 24.15
CA THR A 297 -15.34 17.18 23.26
C THR A 297 -16.01 15.83 23.49
N LEU A 298 -15.24 14.75 23.63
CA LEU A 298 -15.77 13.40 23.87
C LEU A 298 -16.47 13.26 25.25
N HIS A 299 -16.12 14.11 26.22
CA HIS A 299 -16.72 14.17 27.56
C HIS A 299 -17.78 15.26 27.73
N SER A 300 -18.16 15.95 26.66
CA SER A 300 -19.16 17.01 26.69
C SER A 300 -20.39 16.66 25.85
N GLU A 301 -21.48 17.41 26.04
CA GLU A 301 -22.63 17.30 25.15
C GLU A 301 -22.22 17.71 23.73
N VAL A 302 -22.41 16.80 22.76
CA VAL A 302 -22.16 17.03 21.35
C VAL A 302 -23.48 17.02 20.59
N LYS A 303 -23.73 18.07 19.80
CA LYS A 303 -24.94 18.18 18.97
C LYS A 303 -24.58 17.98 17.51
N VAL A 304 -25.09 16.92 16.92
CA VAL A 304 -24.99 16.66 15.47
C VAL A 304 -26.28 17.12 14.81
N ARG A 305 -26.17 17.96 13.78
CA ARG A 305 -27.31 18.45 13.00
C ARG A 305 -27.15 18.02 11.55
N THR A 306 -28.16 17.34 11.01
CA THR A 306 -28.16 16.82 9.64
C THR A 306 -29.19 17.56 8.80
N ARG A 307 -28.81 17.94 7.59
CA ARG A 307 -29.72 18.49 6.57
C ARG A 307 -29.38 17.92 5.21
N LEU A 308 -30.35 17.87 4.31
CA LEU A 308 -30.08 17.59 2.90
C LEU A 308 -29.46 18.86 2.28
N ALA A 309 -28.43 18.71 1.47
CA ALA A 309 -27.92 19.78 0.61
C ALA A 309 -28.81 19.88 -0.64
N ASP A 310 -29.04 21.11 -1.09
CA ASP A 310 -29.78 21.41 -2.31
C ASP A 310 -29.00 21.01 -3.58
#